data_ce8e1fae96891e1e49acf6167d278648
#
_entry.id   ce8e1fae96891e1e49acf6167d278648
#
_cell.length_a   1.000
_cell.length_b   1.000
_cell.length_c   1.000
_cell.angle_alpha   90.00
_cell.angle_beta   90.00
_cell.angle_gamma   90.00
#
_symmetry.space_group_name_H-M   'P 1'
#
loop_
_entity.id
_entity.type
_entity.pdbx_description
1 polymer ?
#
loop_
_entity_poly.entity_id
_entity_poly.type
_entity_poly.pdbx_seq_one_letter_code
_entity_poly.pdbx_strand_id
1 'polypeptide(L)'
;YINTYLKYNGKQGLLDENKALEDVMCEVLNRIYGWKLENLNHVEKNFPGIDLGDWERGIGVQVTVEKTSSKINNTIAKIVKNEVYNKFPHLKILILGDKQASYSIRNDEKIVFDDEKDIIDFVDLLDVSSRMDFQGRHKLVLFLKRELGWEAENTQLRILTYEKVQKYQEEQHKENSYITILGLHKKLPI
;
A
#
# COMPACT_ATOMS: atom_id res chain seq x y z
N TYR A 1 9.98 7.49 5.51
CA TYR A 1 10.07 6.68 6.75
C TYR A 1 10.21 5.18 6.44
N ILE A 2 9.37 4.55 5.60
CA ILE A 2 9.51 3.13 5.21
C ILE A 2 10.85 2.91 4.49
N ASN A 3 11.25 3.77 3.57
CA ASN A 3 12.56 3.72 2.92
C ASN A 3 13.72 3.93 3.91
N THR A 4 13.53 4.69 4.98
CA THR A 4 14.54 4.90 6.02
C THR A 4 14.61 3.69 6.95
N TYR A 5 13.47 3.09 7.29
CA TYR A 5 13.37 1.83 8.04
C TYR A 5 14.06 0.68 7.30
N LEU A 6 13.78 0.53 6.00
CA LEU A 6 14.41 -0.46 5.12
C LEU A 6 15.93 -0.24 4.97
N LYS A 7 16.41 1.02 4.93
CA LYS A 7 17.83 1.32 4.86
C LYS A 7 18.58 1.12 6.18
N TYR A 8 17.90 1.31 7.31
CA TYR A 8 18.53 1.21 8.64
C TYR A 8 18.66 -0.24 9.08
N ASN A 9 17.66 -1.06 8.82
CA ASN A 9 17.65 -2.48 9.21
C ASN A 9 18.33 -3.37 8.18
N GLY A 10 18.46 -2.95 6.91
CA GLY A 10 19.11 -3.72 5.83
C GLY A 10 20.59 -4.01 5.99
N LYS A 11 21.21 -3.67 7.15
CA LYS A 11 22.62 -3.97 7.42
C LYS A 11 22.87 -5.15 8.38
N GLN A 12 21.85 -5.71 9.02
CA GLN A 12 22.04 -6.73 10.05
C GLN A 12 21.29 -8.07 9.89
N GLY A 13 20.51 -8.30 8.82
CA GLY A 13 19.77 -9.56 8.69
C GLY A 13 18.86 -9.66 7.47
N LEU A 14 19.39 -9.38 6.29
CA LEU A 14 18.66 -9.15 5.03
C LEU A 14 17.58 -10.18 4.62
N LEU A 15 17.60 -11.39 5.12
CA LEU A 15 16.63 -12.44 4.73
C LEU A 15 15.37 -12.46 5.61
N ASP A 16 15.49 -12.19 6.90
CA ASP A 16 14.36 -12.22 7.83
C ASP A 16 13.51 -10.95 7.73
N GLU A 17 14.16 -9.82 7.42
CA GLU A 17 13.49 -8.52 7.28
C GLU A 17 12.65 -8.43 6.00
N ASN A 18 13.11 -8.99 4.89
CA ASN A 18 12.33 -9.03 3.65
C ASN A 18 11.05 -9.84 3.83
N LYS A 19 11.12 -10.98 4.53
CA LYS A 19 9.94 -11.79 4.84
C LYS A 19 8.96 -11.09 5.75
N ALA A 20 9.45 -10.42 6.80
CA ALA A 20 8.59 -9.64 7.68
C ALA A 20 7.88 -8.52 6.94
N LEU A 21 8.56 -7.88 5.98
CA LEU A 21 7.95 -6.86 5.12
C LEU A 21 6.92 -7.44 4.15
N GLU A 22 7.20 -8.61 3.56
CA GLU A 22 6.22 -9.34 2.73
C GLU A 22 4.96 -9.66 3.53
N ASP A 23 5.08 -10.12 4.79
CA ASP A 23 3.94 -10.39 5.67
C ASP A 23 3.13 -9.14 5.99
N VAL A 24 3.81 -8.02 6.27
CA VAL A 24 3.13 -6.73 6.48
C VAL A 24 2.41 -6.29 5.20
N MET A 25 3.05 -6.37 4.04
CA MET A 25 2.42 -5.99 2.77
C MET A 25 1.29 -6.93 2.37
N CYS A 26 1.40 -8.22 2.66
CA CYS A 26 0.33 -9.19 2.51
C CYS A 26 -0.94 -8.74 3.23
N GLU A 27 -0.83 -8.40 4.49
CA GLU A 27 -1.97 -7.95 5.30
C GLU A 27 -2.50 -6.57 4.87
N VAL A 28 -1.61 -5.65 4.47
CA VAL A 28 -2.00 -4.34 3.91
C VAL A 28 -2.84 -4.51 2.65
N LEU A 29 -2.37 -5.32 1.69
CA LEU A 29 -3.09 -5.58 0.45
C LEU A 29 -4.43 -6.28 0.69
N ASN A 30 -4.46 -7.26 1.59
CA ASN A 30 -5.70 -7.95 1.99
C ASN A 30 -6.74 -6.96 2.55
N ARG A 31 -6.32 -6.02 3.40
CA ARG A 31 -7.21 -5.00 3.98
C ARG A 31 -7.69 -3.96 2.97
N ILE A 32 -6.82 -3.55 2.04
CA ILE A 32 -7.13 -2.51 1.05
C ILE A 32 -8.01 -3.05 -0.07
N TYR A 33 -7.67 -4.24 -0.61
CA TYR A 33 -8.34 -4.80 -1.80
C TYR A 33 -9.35 -5.91 -1.47
N GLY A 34 -9.40 -6.38 -0.22
CA GLY A 34 -10.25 -7.52 0.16
C GLY A 34 -9.78 -8.84 -0.44
N TRP A 35 -8.48 -8.96 -0.74
CA TRP A 35 -7.87 -10.20 -1.22
C TRP A 35 -7.65 -11.18 -0.06
N LYS A 36 -7.30 -12.42 -0.39
CA LYS A 36 -6.93 -13.49 0.55
C LYS A 36 -5.50 -13.96 0.26
N LEU A 37 -4.57 -13.01 0.17
CA LEU A 37 -3.17 -13.30 -0.07
C LEU A 37 -2.55 -14.04 1.12
N GLU A 38 -1.67 -14.97 0.80
CA GLU A 38 -0.77 -15.66 1.73
C GLU A 38 0.67 -15.44 1.27
N ASN A 39 1.62 -15.41 2.21
CA ASN A 39 3.04 -15.35 1.87
C ASN A 39 3.50 -16.73 1.40
N LEU A 40 3.78 -16.84 0.11
CA LEU A 40 4.15 -18.12 -0.54
C LEU A 40 5.53 -18.63 -0.09
N ASN A 41 6.40 -17.75 0.42
CA ASN A 41 7.69 -18.13 0.98
C ASN A 41 7.56 -18.91 2.32
N HIS A 42 6.36 -18.93 2.93
CA HIS A 42 6.05 -19.83 4.05
C HIS A 42 5.63 -21.22 3.57
N VAL A 43 5.10 -21.34 2.34
CA VAL A 43 4.66 -22.59 1.75
C VAL A 43 5.83 -23.30 1.05
N GLU A 44 6.57 -22.56 0.24
CA GLU A 44 7.73 -23.04 -0.51
C GLU A 44 8.82 -21.96 -0.55
N LYS A 45 10.01 -22.31 -0.06
CA LYS A 45 11.14 -21.37 -0.01
C LYS A 45 11.53 -20.93 -1.43
N ASN A 46 11.57 -19.62 -1.65
CA ASN A 46 11.89 -19.00 -2.93
C ASN A 46 10.88 -19.34 -4.04
N PHE A 47 9.60 -19.20 -3.76
CA PHE A 47 8.54 -19.40 -4.75
C PHE A 47 8.83 -18.58 -6.03
N PRO A 48 8.75 -19.17 -7.24
CA PRO A 48 9.30 -18.54 -8.44
C PRO A 48 8.46 -17.36 -8.94
N GLY A 49 9.03 -16.17 -8.86
CA GLY A 49 8.52 -14.95 -9.50
C GLY A 49 7.44 -14.18 -8.77
N ILE A 50 6.84 -14.74 -7.72
CA ILE A 50 5.87 -14.04 -6.85
C ILE A 50 6.14 -14.35 -5.38
N ASP A 51 5.79 -13.43 -4.49
CA ASP A 51 6.00 -13.56 -3.06
C ASP A 51 4.69 -13.87 -2.33
N LEU A 52 3.57 -13.31 -2.82
CA LEU A 52 2.24 -13.47 -2.22
C LEU A 52 1.28 -14.07 -3.25
N GLY A 53 0.32 -14.89 -2.78
CA GLY A 53 -0.66 -15.53 -3.65
C GLY A 53 -2.05 -15.62 -3.03
N ASP A 54 -3.08 -15.28 -3.80
CA ASP A 54 -4.49 -15.57 -3.50
C ASP A 54 -4.93 -16.75 -4.37
N TRP A 55 -4.99 -17.93 -3.77
CA TRP A 55 -5.31 -19.19 -4.44
C TRP A 55 -6.75 -19.22 -4.99
N GLU A 56 -7.65 -18.49 -4.34
CA GLU A 56 -9.06 -18.48 -4.72
C GLU A 56 -9.28 -17.60 -5.96
N ARG A 57 -8.58 -16.48 -6.03
CA ARG A 57 -8.70 -15.52 -7.15
C ARG A 57 -7.64 -15.69 -8.22
N GLY A 58 -6.65 -16.54 -8.00
CA GLY A 58 -5.52 -16.70 -8.91
C GLY A 58 -4.65 -15.45 -9.02
N ILE A 59 -4.55 -14.65 -7.96
CA ILE A 59 -3.74 -13.41 -7.95
C ILE A 59 -2.37 -13.74 -7.37
N GLY A 60 -1.31 -13.46 -8.13
CA GLY A 60 0.07 -13.50 -7.66
C GLY A 60 0.66 -12.11 -7.55
N VAL A 61 1.34 -11.79 -6.45
CA VAL A 61 1.97 -10.48 -6.22
C VAL A 61 3.47 -10.66 -6.01
N GLN A 62 4.27 -9.93 -6.81
CA GLN A 62 5.70 -9.75 -6.54
C GLN A 62 5.88 -8.45 -5.77
N VAL A 63 6.50 -8.51 -4.60
CA VAL A 63 6.87 -7.36 -3.79
C VAL A 63 8.34 -6.99 -4.09
N THR A 64 8.63 -5.73 -4.40
CA THR A 64 9.99 -5.33 -4.80
C THR A 64 10.28 -3.85 -4.54
N VAL A 65 11.53 -3.53 -4.23
CA VAL A 65 12.04 -2.15 -4.22
C VAL A 65 12.56 -1.73 -5.61
N GLU A 66 12.77 -2.70 -6.50
CA GLU A 66 13.32 -2.48 -7.83
C GLU A 66 12.18 -2.19 -8.82
N LYS A 67 12.17 -0.96 -9.36
CA LYS A 67 11.09 -0.42 -10.19
C LYS A 67 11.35 -0.50 -11.68
N THR A 68 12.37 -1.24 -12.14
CA THR A 68 12.77 -1.25 -13.56
C THR A 68 11.90 -2.18 -14.39
N SER A 69 11.70 -1.83 -15.69
CA SER A 69 11.05 -2.72 -16.66
C SER A 69 11.78 -4.06 -16.75
N SER A 70 13.11 -4.08 -16.59
CA SER A 70 13.91 -5.30 -16.58
C SER A 70 13.51 -6.23 -15.43
N LYS A 71 13.32 -5.70 -14.22
CA LYS A 71 12.86 -6.49 -13.07
C LYS A 71 11.50 -7.14 -13.34
N ILE A 72 10.55 -6.38 -13.87
CA ILE A 72 9.20 -6.86 -14.16
C ILE A 72 9.24 -7.92 -15.26
N ASN A 73 9.96 -7.67 -16.35
CA ASN A 73 10.13 -8.64 -17.45
C ASN A 73 10.79 -9.94 -16.97
N ASN A 74 11.77 -9.86 -16.07
CA ASN A 74 12.39 -11.03 -15.44
C ASN A 74 11.42 -11.80 -14.54
N THR A 75 10.53 -11.10 -13.83
CA THR A 75 9.47 -11.71 -13.05
C THR A 75 8.50 -12.48 -13.95
N ILE A 76 8.00 -11.84 -15.02
CA ILE A 76 7.13 -12.49 -16.02
C ILE A 76 7.80 -13.74 -16.59
N ALA A 77 9.07 -13.62 -17.03
CA ALA A 77 9.81 -14.75 -17.58
C ALA A 77 9.96 -15.92 -16.58
N LYS A 78 10.15 -15.63 -15.27
CA LYS A 78 10.21 -16.66 -14.22
C LYS A 78 8.85 -17.35 -14.02
N ILE A 79 7.75 -16.59 -14.01
CA ILE A 79 6.39 -17.11 -13.91
C ILE A 79 6.08 -18.05 -15.06
N VAL A 80 6.40 -17.64 -16.29
CA VAL A 80 6.19 -18.45 -17.50
C VAL A 80 7.05 -19.71 -17.48
N LYS A 81 8.35 -19.58 -17.19
CA LYS A 81 9.30 -20.70 -17.15
C LYS A 81 8.90 -21.78 -16.15
N ASN A 82 8.35 -21.39 -15.01
CA ASN A 82 7.99 -22.31 -13.92
C ASN A 82 6.49 -22.62 -13.89
N GLU A 83 5.75 -22.23 -14.94
CA GLU A 83 4.32 -22.50 -15.11
C GLU A 83 3.43 -22.01 -13.95
N VAL A 84 3.90 -20.98 -13.22
CA VAL A 84 3.20 -20.40 -12.06
C VAL A 84 1.85 -19.81 -12.47
N TYR A 85 1.73 -19.35 -13.72
CA TYR A 85 0.48 -18.83 -14.30
C TYR A 85 -0.68 -19.83 -14.25
N ASN A 86 -0.42 -21.15 -14.16
CA ASN A 86 -1.47 -22.15 -14.01
C ASN A 86 -2.25 -22.01 -12.69
N LYS A 87 -1.62 -21.44 -11.67
CA LYS A 87 -2.20 -21.18 -10.35
C LYS A 87 -2.53 -19.71 -10.15
N PHE A 88 -1.67 -18.81 -10.64
CA PHE A 88 -1.74 -17.36 -10.46
C PHE A 88 -1.63 -16.65 -11.83
N PRO A 89 -2.69 -16.71 -12.66
CA PRO A 89 -2.69 -16.03 -13.95
C PRO A 89 -2.71 -14.50 -13.82
N HIS A 90 -3.24 -13.94 -12.73
CA HIS A 90 -3.35 -12.50 -12.52
C HIS A 90 -2.12 -11.98 -11.76
N LEU A 91 -1.16 -11.42 -12.49
CA LEU A 91 0.06 -10.86 -11.90
C LEU A 91 -0.18 -9.42 -11.41
N LYS A 92 0.33 -9.12 -10.22
CA LYS A 92 0.49 -7.76 -9.68
C LYS A 92 1.94 -7.54 -9.26
N ILE A 93 2.44 -6.33 -9.42
CA ILE A 93 3.76 -5.91 -8.94
C ILE A 93 3.56 -4.81 -7.91
N LEU A 94 3.98 -5.05 -6.68
CA LEU A 94 3.99 -4.04 -5.63
C LEU A 94 5.40 -3.45 -5.52
N ILE A 95 5.54 -2.19 -5.89
CA ILE A 95 6.79 -1.44 -5.76
C ILE A 95 6.80 -0.73 -4.41
N LEU A 96 7.79 -1.05 -3.57
CA LEU A 96 8.00 -0.41 -2.28
C LEU A 96 8.70 0.94 -2.44
N GLY A 97 8.02 1.88 -3.06
CA GLY A 97 8.50 3.22 -3.41
C GLY A 97 7.62 3.84 -4.49
N ASP A 98 8.17 4.75 -5.27
CA ASP A 98 7.46 5.39 -6.38
C ASP A 98 7.69 4.60 -7.66
N LYS A 99 6.65 4.25 -8.41
CA LYS A 99 6.76 3.62 -9.72
C LYS A 99 7.30 4.60 -10.78
N GLN A 100 7.71 4.07 -11.93
CA GLN A 100 8.13 4.89 -13.06
C GLN A 100 6.91 5.46 -13.79
N ALA A 101 7.11 6.55 -14.53
CA ALA A 101 6.04 7.16 -15.33
C ALA A 101 5.59 6.26 -16.51
N SER A 102 6.45 5.35 -16.96
CA SER A 102 6.12 4.39 -18.02
C SER A 102 7.02 3.15 -17.94
N TYR A 103 6.53 2.06 -18.49
CA TYR A 103 7.22 0.79 -18.53
C TYR A 103 7.29 0.23 -19.95
N SER A 104 8.36 -0.53 -20.24
CA SER A 104 8.50 -1.31 -21.46
C SER A 104 8.37 -2.79 -21.10
N ILE A 105 7.15 -3.30 -21.16
CA ILE A 105 6.82 -4.65 -20.72
C ILE A 105 6.69 -5.60 -21.91
N ARG A 106 7.24 -6.81 -21.73
CA ARG A 106 7.09 -7.94 -22.64
C ARG A 106 6.02 -8.86 -22.06
N ASN A 107 4.77 -8.59 -22.40
CA ASN A 107 3.66 -9.41 -21.94
C ASN A 107 3.71 -10.82 -22.53
N ASP A 108 3.19 -11.78 -21.80
CA ASP A 108 2.96 -13.15 -22.25
C ASP A 108 1.44 -13.43 -22.18
N GLU A 109 0.87 -14.05 -23.20
CA GLU A 109 -0.57 -14.32 -23.30
C GLU A 109 -1.12 -15.22 -22.17
N LYS A 110 -0.23 -15.95 -21.48
CA LYS A 110 -0.57 -16.82 -20.33
C LYS A 110 -0.79 -16.05 -19.05
N ILE A 111 -0.40 -14.77 -19.01
CA ILE A 111 -0.46 -13.92 -17.82
C ILE A 111 -1.39 -12.75 -18.10
N VAL A 112 -2.34 -12.53 -17.23
CA VAL A 112 -3.19 -11.32 -17.22
C VAL A 112 -2.42 -10.23 -16.48
N PHE A 113 -1.91 -9.27 -17.24
CA PHE A 113 -1.11 -8.17 -16.70
C PHE A 113 -1.28 -6.90 -17.54
N ASP A 114 -1.67 -5.82 -16.91
CA ASP A 114 -1.81 -4.47 -17.45
C ASP A 114 -0.89 -3.54 -16.66
N ASP A 115 0.18 -3.04 -17.29
CA ASP A 115 1.21 -2.26 -16.59
C ASP A 115 0.70 -0.94 -16.00
N GLU A 116 -0.40 -0.38 -16.52
CA GLU A 116 -1.02 0.82 -15.94
C GLU A 116 -1.79 0.52 -14.63
N LYS A 117 -2.38 -0.68 -14.51
CA LYS A 117 -3.27 -1.07 -13.39
C LYS A 117 -2.63 -2.04 -12.40
N ASP A 118 -1.68 -2.85 -12.87
CA ASP A 118 -1.15 -3.97 -12.12
C ASP A 118 0.23 -3.71 -11.53
N ILE A 119 0.86 -2.57 -11.87
CA ILE A 119 2.01 -2.02 -11.15
C ILE A 119 1.49 -1.03 -10.12
N ILE A 120 1.58 -1.43 -8.86
CA ILE A 120 1.04 -0.73 -7.69
C ILE A 120 2.21 -0.13 -6.91
N ASP A 121 2.06 1.10 -6.45
CA ASP A 121 3.00 1.77 -5.54
C ASP A 121 2.30 2.33 -4.30
N PHE A 122 3.04 3.05 -3.44
CA PHE A 122 2.45 3.62 -2.23
C PHE A 122 1.40 4.70 -2.53
N VAL A 123 1.51 5.41 -3.65
CA VAL A 123 0.51 6.43 -4.02
C VAL A 123 -0.80 5.76 -4.39
N ASP A 124 -0.74 4.65 -5.15
CA ASP A 124 -1.92 3.85 -5.48
C ASP A 124 -2.59 3.27 -4.22
N LEU A 125 -1.78 2.74 -3.28
CA LEU A 125 -2.30 2.22 -2.01
C LEU A 125 -2.98 3.32 -1.18
N LEU A 126 -2.41 4.52 -1.14
CA LEU A 126 -3.01 5.67 -0.45
C LEU A 126 -4.32 6.09 -1.11
N ASP A 127 -4.36 6.15 -2.46
CA ASP A 127 -5.56 6.52 -3.20
C ASP A 127 -6.70 5.52 -2.93
N VAL A 128 -6.45 4.22 -3.04
CA VAL A 128 -7.47 3.20 -2.75
C VAL A 128 -7.87 3.23 -1.28
N SER A 129 -6.92 3.35 -0.35
CA SER A 129 -7.22 3.41 1.09
C SER A 129 -8.06 4.63 1.47
N SER A 130 -7.92 5.75 0.75
CA SER A 130 -8.71 6.96 0.97
C SER A 130 -10.22 6.74 0.75
N ARG A 131 -10.58 5.78 -0.11
CA ARG A 131 -11.96 5.42 -0.47
C ARG A 131 -12.57 4.36 0.45
N MET A 132 -11.77 3.76 1.34
CA MET A 132 -12.28 2.82 2.35
C MET A 132 -13.22 3.55 3.31
N ASP A 133 -14.13 2.81 3.94
CA ASP A 133 -14.93 3.34 5.04
C ASP A 133 -14.04 3.70 6.26
N PHE A 134 -14.63 4.43 7.20
CA PHE A 134 -13.90 4.88 8.38
C PHE A 134 -13.35 3.71 9.21
N GLN A 135 -14.12 2.63 9.36
CA GLN A 135 -13.70 1.48 10.18
C GLN A 135 -12.54 0.71 9.53
N GLY A 136 -12.60 0.50 8.21
CA GLY A 136 -11.54 -0.13 7.43
C GLY A 136 -10.23 0.65 7.52
N ARG A 137 -10.28 1.97 7.28
CA ARG A 137 -9.11 2.85 7.43
C ARG A 137 -8.55 2.84 8.85
N HIS A 138 -9.41 2.90 9.85
CA HIS A 138 -8.98 2.87 11.24
C HIS A 138 -8.25 1.58 11.60
N LYS A 139 -8.80 0.43 11.19
CA LYS A 139 -8.16 -0.89 11.38
C LYS A 139 -6.81 -0.99 10.66
N LEU A 140 -6.72 -0.45 9.43
CA LEU A 140 -5.45 -0.42 8.67
C LEU A 140 -4.40 0.44 9.39
N VAL A 141 -4.78 1.62 9.88
CA VAL A 141 -3.87 2.50 10.63
C VAL A 141 -3.39 1.86 11.93
N LEU A 142 -4.28 1.21 12.69
CA LEU A 142 -3.91 0.51 13.91
C LEU A 142 -2.94 -0.65 13.64
N PHE A 143 -3.20 -1.42 12.57
CA PHE A 143 -2.30 -2.48 12.13
C PHE A 143 -0.91 -1.93 11.80
N LEU A 144 -0.83 -0.92 10.92
CA LEU A 144 0.45 -0.32 10.53
C LEU A 144 1.21 0.28 11.71
N LYS A 145 0.52 0.88 12.68
CA LYS A 145 1.16 1.40 13.90
C LYS A 145 1.82 0.29 14.71
N ARG A 146 1.10 -0.82 14.90
CA ARG A 146 1.62 -1.96 15.65
C ARG A 146 2.85 -2.56 14.96
N GLU A 147 2.76 -2.83 13.65
CA GLU A 147 3.84 -3.49 12.90
C GLU A 147 5.08 -2.58 12.73
N LEU A 148 4.86 -1.27 12.62
CA LEU A 148 5.95 -0.30 12.45
C LEU A 148 6.48 0.27 13.79
N GLY A 149 5.98 -0.20 14.92
CA GLY A 149 6.44 0.23 16.24
C GLY A 149 6.12 1.70 16.58
N TRP A 150 5.11 2.29 15.93
CA TRP A 150 4.77 3.72 16.11
C TRP A 150 4.01 4.05 17.40
N GLU A 151 3.83 3.09 18.29
CA GLU A 151 3.01 3.32 19.50
C GLU A 151 3.73 4.09 20.62
N ALA A 152 5.07 4.14 20.63
CA ALA A 152 5.81 4.62 21.80
C ALA A 152 6.04 6.15 21.86
N GLU A 153 6.12 6.88 20.75
CA GLU A 153 6.57 8.28 20.79
C GLU A 153 5.50 9.35 20.47
N ASN A 154 4.32 8.98 19.99
CA ASN A 154 3.41 9.96 19.36
C ASN A 154 2.08 10.21 20.08
N THR A 155 1.85 9.66 21.26
CA THR A 155 0.59 9.89 21.98
C THR A 155 0.39 11.37 22.35
N GLN A 156 1.45 12.05 22.77
CA GLN A 156 1.39 13.49 23.09
C GLN A 156 1.18 14.36 21.85
N LEU A 157 1.85 14.04 20.72
CA LEU A 157 1.66 14.81 19.48
C LEU A 157 0.25 14.65 18.91
N ARG A 158 -0.36 13.48 19.07
CA ARG A 158 -1.75 13.22 18.62
C ARG A 158 -2.80 13.96 19.45
N ILE A 159 -2.63 13.99 20.75
CA ILE A 159 -3.52 14.75 21.65
C ILE A 159 -3.44 16.23 21.27
N LEU A 160 -2.23 16.78 21.13
CA LEU A 160 -2.01 18.17 20.72
C LEU A 160 -2.58 18.48 19.32
N THR A 161 -2.51 17.54 18.38
CA THR A 161 -3.04 17.73 17.01
C THR A 161 -4.56 17.65 17.03
N TYR A 162 -5.15 16.73 17.78
CA TYR A 162 -6.60 16.60 17.93
C TYR A 162 -7.18 17.83 18.62
N GLU A 163 -6.58 18.29 19.70
CA GLU A 163 -6.99 19.51 20.42
C GLU A 163 -6.88 20.76 19.54
N LYS A 164 -5.82 20.87 18.72
CA LYS A 164 -5.67 21.97 17.75
C LYS A 164 -6.74 21.94 16.67
N VAL A 165 -7.08 20.77 16.15
CA VAL A 165 -8.14 20.60 15.14
C VAL A 165 -9.51 20.93 15.75
N GLN A 166 -9.80 20.46 16.95
CA GLN A 166 -11.04 20.78 17.69
C GLN A 166 -11.14 22.30 17.92
N LYS A 167 -10.08 22.90 18.41
CA LYS A 167 -10.05 24.35 18.65
C LYS A 167 -10.24 25.17 17.36
N TYR A 168 -9.62 24.75 16.26
CA TYR A 168 -9.80 25.38 14.94
C TYR A 168 -11.25 25.23 14.44
N GLN A 169 -11.86 24.09 14.61
CA GLN A 169 -13.28 23.87 14.27
C GLN A 169 -14.22 24.71 15.12
N GLU A 170 -13.97 24.84 16.42
CA GLU A 170 -14.74 25.70 17.31
C GLU A 170 -14.61 27.17 16.96
N GLU A 171 -13.41 27.64 16.59
CA GLU A 171 -13.16 29.00 16.15
C GLU A 171 -13.90 29.30 14.83
N GLN A 172 -13.87 28.37 13.86
CA GLN A 172 -14.62 28.51 12.60
C GLN A 172 -16.15 28.50 12.84
N HIS A 173 -16.62 27.69 13.77
CA HIS A 173 -18.04 27.67 14.15
C HIS A 173 -18.48 28.98 14.78
N LYS A 174 -17.65 29.56 15.64
CA LYS A 174 -17.91 30.88 16.23
C LYS A 174 -17.92 31.99 15.18
N GLU A 175 -16.93 31.99 14.28
CA GLU A 175 -16.82 32.98 13.20
C GLU A 175 -18.03 32.92 12.25
N ASN A 176 -18.45 31.71 11.85
CA ASN A 176 -19.65 31.50 11.05
C ASN A 176 -20.94 31.92 11.78
N SER A 177 -21.01 31.70 13.09
CA SER A 177 -22.14 32.16 13.92
C SER A 177 -22.19 33.69 13.99
N TYR A 178 -21.06 34.38 14.11
CA TYR A 178 -21.00 35.85 14.09
C TYR A 178 -21.40 36.40 12.71
N ILE A 179 -20.96 35.79 11.61
CA ILE A 179 -21.33 36.19 10.25
C ILE A 179 -22.85 36.03 10.05
N THR A 180 -23.45 34.96 10.58
CA THR A 180 -24.89 34.72 10.51
C THR A 180 -25.69 35.74 11.36
N ILE A 181 -25.21 36.05 12.57
CA ILE A 181 -25.84 37.03 13.47
C ILE A 181 -25.77 38.44 12.88
N LEU A 182 -24.67 38.81 12.20
CA LEU A 182 -24.50 40.09 11.58
C LEU A 182 -25.17 40.24 10.20
N GLY A 183 -25.78 39.16 9.66
CA GLY A 183 -26.51 39.21 8.39
C GLY A 183 -25.63 39.45 7.15
N LEU A 184 -24.32 39.23 7.26
CA LEU A 184 -23.35 39.45 6.20
C LEU A 184 -23.23 38.22 5.30
N HIS A 185 -24.30 37.85 4.60
CA HIS A 185 -24.20 36.91 3.48
C HIS A 185 -23.52 37.60 2.29
N LYS A 186 -22.24 37.33 2.07
CA LYS A 186 -21.62 37.63 0.77
C LYS A 186 -22.32 36.78 -0.29
N LYS A 187 -23.14 37.41 -1.15
CA LYS A 187 -23.58 36.78 -2.41
C LYS A 187 -22.33 36.52 -3.24
N LEU A 188 -22.06 35.22 -3.49
CA LEU A 188 -21.09 34.83 -4.50
C LEU A 188 -21.65 35.28 -5.86
N PRO A 189 -20.85 35.90 -6.73
CA PRO A 189 -21.27 36.18 -8.09
C PRO A 189 -21.46 34.87 -8.86
N ILE A 190 -22.54 34.83 -9.66
CA ILE A 190 -22.91 33.76 -10.59
C ILE A 190 -21.86 33.65 -11.69
#